data_3678aef89106888d6979c27a645164d9
#
_entry.id   3678aef89106888d6979c27a645164d9
#
_cell.length_a   1.000
_cell.length_b   1.000
_cell.length_c   1.000
_cell.angle_alpha   90.00
_cell.angle_beta   90.00
_cell.angle_gamma   90.00
#
_symmetry.space_group_name_H-M   'P 1'
#
loop_
_entity.id
_entity.type
_entity.pdbx_description
1 polymer ?
#
loop_
_entity_poly.entity_id
_entity_poly.type
_entity_poly.pdbx_seq_one_letter_code
_entity_poly.pdbx_strand_id
1 'polypeptide(L)'
;SSNFKVFLNLNSFDLLKKNFSRSWNRSLKKSYKSNLKIIEINSTNTVAEIYKEMKNNKGLKQKDIYSEKQCKSIMDTFGKNLLVFGAKDKFNKICAIRGVIIRGNKLNDIFAATNKFGRLSCASHLILYKIFEKAIDLGCLEYDLSNVDPAKSIGVYNFKKGTGGEIIKTLGEFEWSNSI
;
A
#
# COMPACT_ATOMS: atom_id res chain seq x y z
N SER A 1 -7.92 -2.60 17.68
CA SER A 1 -7.33 -1.82 16.58
C SER A 1 -5.85 -1.58 16.84
N SER A 2 -5.06 -1.35 15.80
CA SER A 2 -3.66 -0.99 15.94
C SER A 2 -3.55 0.50 16.31
N ASN A 3 -2.82 0.81 17.37
CA ASN A 3 -2.64 2.18 17.84
C ASN A 3 -1.39 2.86 17.23
N PHE A 4 -0.83 2.30 16.16
CA PHE A 4 0.35 2.87 15.51
C PHE A 4 0.09 3.08 14.03
N LYS A 5 0.60 4.20 13.50
CA LYS A 5 0.64 4.53 12.07
C LYS A 5 2.06 4.89 11.66
N VAL A 6 2.35 4.80 10.36
CA VAL A 6 3.63 5.23 9.79
C VAL A 6 3.37 6.41 8.87
N PHE A 7 4.04 7.53 9.14
CA PHE A 7 3.99 8.74 8.34
C PHE A 7 5.32 9.02 7.66
N LEU A 8 5.24 9.49 6.44
CA LEU A 8 6.38 9.90 5.63
C LEU A 8 6.25 11.36 5.24
N ASN A 9 7.37 12.08 5.36
CA ASN A 9 7.53 13.39 4.75
C ASN A 9 8.09 13.20 3.33
N LEU A 10 7.45 13.82 2.35
CA LEU A 10 7.77 13.70 0.93
C LEU A 10 8.48 14.94 0.34
N ASN A 11 8.92 15.87 1.17
CA ASN A 11 9.51 17.13 0.70
C ASN A 11 10.75 16.95 -0.20
N SER A 12 11.46 15.83 -0.09
CA SER A 12 12.63 15.52 -0.91
C SER A 12 12.72 14.03 -1.18
N PHE A 13 12.73 13.67 -2.47
CA PHE A 13 12.88 12.27 -2.87
C PHE A 13 14.27 11.69 -2.53
N ASP A 14 15.32 12.52 -2.59
CA ASP A 14 16.66 12.08 -2.22
C ASP A 14 16.81 11.85 -0.73
N LEU A 15 16.18 12.69 0.11
CA LEU A 15 16.15 12.48 1.54
C LEU A 15 15.34 11.22 1.89
N LEU A 16 14.20 11.03 1.24
CA LEU A 16 13.38 9.82 1.41
C LEU A 16 14.17 8.55 1.10
N LYS A 17 14.90 8.52 -0.03
CA LYS A 17 15.76 7.39 -0.41
C LYS A 17 16.88 7.10 0.60
N LYS A 18 17.48 8.15 1.16
CA LYS A 18 18.53 8.01 2.20
C LYS A 18 17.99 7.35 3.48
N ASN A 19 16.72 7.58 3.79
CA ASN A 19 16.08 7.04 4.98
C ASN A 19 15.62 5.57 4.85
N PHE A 20 15.63 5.01 3.63
CA PHE A 20 15.28 3.60 3.45
C PHE A 20 16.25 2.69 4.20
N SER A 21 15.72 1.76 4.98
CA SER A 21 16.53 0.76 5.65
C SER A 21 17.31 -0.11 4.64
N ARG A 22 18.43 -0.69 5.10
CA ARG A 22 19.24 -1.60 4.26
C ARG A 22 18.42 -2.77 3.71
N SER A 23 17.50 -3.33 4.51
CA SER A 23 16.63 -4.43 4.09
C SER A 23 15.63 -3.99 3.04
N TRP A 24 15.04 -2.79 3.19
CA TRP A 24 14.10 -2.22 2.23
C TRP A 24 14.78 -1.98 0.87
N ASN A 25 16.00 -1.39 0.89
CA ASN A 25 16.80 -1.19 -0.31
C ASN A 25 17.16 -2.50 -1.02
N ARG A 26 17.49 -3.58 -0.26
CA ARG A 26 17.73 -4.90 -0.85
C ARG A 26 16.47 -5.45 -1.54
N SER A 27 15.31 -5.30 -0.92
CA SER A 27 14.04 -5.74 -1.48
C SER A 27 13.67 -4.95 -2.74
N LEU A 28 13.90 -3.63 -2.74
CA LEU A 28 13.70 -2.79 -3.93
C LEU A 28 14.64 -3.21 -5.08
N LYS A 29 15.93 -3.43 -4.81
CA LYS A 29 16.87 -3.95 -5.82
C LYS A 29 16.45 -5.31 -6.37
N LYS A 30 15.91 -6.19 -5.52
CA LYS A 30 15.35 -7.49 -5.95
C LYS A 30 14.16 -7.30 -6.88
N SER A 31 13.25 -6.39 -6.58
CA SER A 31 12.08 -6.15 -7.42
C SER A 31 12.44 -5.64 -8.81
N TYR A 32 13.45 -4.80 -8.95
CA TYR A 32 13.96 -4.38 -10.27
C TYR A 32 14.49 -5.56 -11.11
N LYS A 33 15.13 -6.54 -10.45
CA LYS A 33 15.64 -7.76 -11.14
C LYS A 33 14.55 -8.75 -11.51
N SER A 34 13.33 -8.56 -11.03
CA SER A 34 12.21 -9.50 -11.23
C SER A 34 11.37 -9.22 -12.48
N ASN A 35 11.83 -8.32 -13.37
CA ASN A 35 11.15 -7.94 -14.62
C ASN A 35 9.67 -7.58 -14.42
N LEU A 36 9.38 -6.83 -13.36
CA LEU A 36 8.04 -6.35 -13.07
C LEU A 36 7.73 -5.09 -13.88
N LYS A 37 6.52 -5.01 -14.43
CA LYS A 37 6.00 -3.80 -15.07
C LYS A 37 4.96 -3.15 -14.16
N ILE A 38 5.17 -1.87 -13.80
CA ILE A 38 4.19 -1.10 -13.03
C ILE A 38 3.21 -0.45 -13.98
N ILE A 39 1.92 -0.56 -13.65
CA ILE A 39 0.80 0.04 -14.41
C ILE A 39 -0.20 0.67 -13.45
N GLU A 40 -0.96 1.62 -13.93
CA GLU A 40 -2.17 2.11 -13.23
C GLU A 40 -3.33 1.13 -13.44
N ILE A 41 -4.14 0.94 -12.39
CA ILE A 41 -5.28 0.03 -12.37
C ILE A 41 -6.56 0.85 -12.19
N ASN A 42 -7.43 0.80 -13.19
CA ASN A 42 -8.74 1.45 -13.16
C ASN A 42 -9.90 0.44 -13.10
N SER A 43 -9.59 -0.85 -13.03
CA SER A 43 -10.56 -1.94 -13.01
C SER A 43 -10.82 -2.40 -11.58
N THR A 44 -12.05 -2.25 -11.12
CA THR A 44 -12.52 -2.77 -9.82
C THR A 44 -12.33 -4.29 -9.74
N ASN A 45 -12.64 -5.00 -10.81
CA ASN A 45 -12.51 -6.46 -10.87
C ASN A 45 -11.05 -6.87 -10.62
N THR A 46 -10.08 -6.21 -11.26
CA THR A 46 -8.65 -6.49 -11.04
C THR A 46 -8.24 -6.30 -9.58
N VAL A 47 -8.75 -5.23 -8.92
CA VAL A 47 -8.48 -4.99 -7.49
C VAL A 47 -9.08 -6.12 -6.64
N ALA A 48 -10.32 -6.52 -6.90
CA ALA A 48 -11.00 -7.57 -6.16
C ALA A 48 -10.33 -8.96 -6.35
N GLU A 49 -9.91 -9.28 -7.57
CA GLU A 49 -9.23 -10.55 -7.89
C GLU A 49 -7.93 -10.73 -7.11
N ILE A 50 -7.08 -9.70 -7.03
CA ILE A 50 -5.83 -9.82 -6.30
C ILE A 50 -6.06 -9.95 -4.78
N TYR A 51 -7.11 -9.35 -4.23
CA TYR A 51 -7.53 -9.59 -2.85
C TYR A 51 -8.00 -11.03 -2.63
N LYS A 52 -8.77 -11.58 -3.55
CA LYS A 52 -9.21 -12.98 -3.52
C LYS A 52 -8.02 -13.94 -3.58
N GLU A 53 -7.05 -13.70 -4.46
CA GLU A 53 -5.80 -14.47 -4.50
C GLU A 53 -5.01 -14.36 -3.20
N MET A 54 -4.87 -13.16 -2.64
CA MET A 54 -4.18 -12.95 -1.37
C MET A 54 -4.85 -13.70 -0.24
N LYS A 55 -6.19 -13.68 -0.17
CA LYS A 55 -6.98 -14.42 0.81
C LYS A 55 -6.66 -15.90 0.76
N ASN A 56 -6.74 -16.50 -0.43
CA ASN A 56 -6.49 -17.93 -0.63
C ASN A 56 -5.04 -18.31 -0.28
N ASN A 57 -4.09 -17.49 -0.67
CA ASN A 57 -2.65 -17.74 -0.41
C ASN A 57 -2.24 -17.59 1.06
N LYS A 58 -2.98 -16.82 1.86
CA LYS A 58 -2.67 -16.55 3.27
C LYS A 58 -3.63 -17.18 4.26
N GLY A 59 -4.70 -17.85 3.78
CA GLY A 59 -5.75 -18.36 4.64
C GLY A 59 -6.53 -17.27 5.40
N LEU A 60 -6.63 -16.07 4.83
CA LEU A 60 -7.32 -14.95 5.47
C LEU A 60 -8.84 -15.14 5.47
N LYS A 61 -9.53 -14.58 6.47
CA LYS A 61 -10.98 -14.54 6.52
C LYS A 61 -11.52 -13.44 5.60
N GLN A 62 -12.78 -13.52 5.18
CA GLN A 62 -13.41 -12.52 4.30
C GLN A 62 -13.39 -11.11 4.91
N LYS A 63 -13.55 -11.01 6.23
CA LYS A 63 -13.48 -9.73 6.96
C LYS A 63 -12.11 -9.03 6.92
N ASP A 64 -11.06 -9.76 6.54
CA ASP A 64 -9.68 -9.25 6.52
C ASP A 64 -9.28 -8.69 5.15
N ILE A 65 -10.20 -8.73 4.17
CA ILE A 65 -9.99 -8.25 2.81
C ILE A 65 -11.19 -7.46 2.31
N TYR A 66 -10.96 -6.59 1.33
CA TYR A 66 -12.07 -5.92 0.63
C TYR A 66 -12.82 -6.90 -0.29
N SER A 67 -14.15 -6.88 -0.22
CA SER A 67 -15.02 -7.51 -1.21
C SER A 67 -15.05 -6.68 -2.50
N GLU A 68 -15.51 -7.27 -3.59
CA GLU A 68 -15.68 -6.55 -4.87
C GLU A 68 -16.59 -5.32 -4.73
N LYS A 69 -17.71 -5.45 -3.99
CA LYS A 69 -18.62 -4.34 -3.70
C LYS A 69 -17.92 -3.20 -2.96
N GLN A 70 -17.09 -3.52 -1.98
CA GLN A 70 -16.31 -2.51 -1.24
C GLN A 70 -15.23 -1.86 -2.13
N CYS A 71 -14.52 -2.65 -2.95
CA CYS A 71 -13.58 -2.11 -3.93
C CYS A 71 -14.27 -1.13 -4.88
N LYS A 72 -15.44 -1.51 -5.42
CA LYS A 72 -16.23 -0.66 -6.29
C LYS A 72 -16.65 0.63 -5.60
N SER A 73 -17.24 0.53 -4.40
CA SER A 73 -17.67 1.69 -3.63
C SER A 73 -16.52 2.67 -3.36
N ILE A 74 -15.34 2.18 -3.00
CA ILE A 74 -14.15 3.01 -2.77
C ILE A 74 -13.71 3.68 -4.07
N MET A 75 -13.62 2.93 -5.17
CA MET A 75 -13.19 3.46 -6.46
C MET A 75 -14.16 4.51 -6.99
N ASP A 76 -15.46 4.29 -6.89
CA ASP A 76 -16.49 5.23 -7.30
C ASP A 76 -16.48 6.50 -6.43
N THR A 77 -16.32 6.35 -5.10
CA THR A 77 -16.33 7.46 -4.16
C THR A 77 -15.16 8.41 -4.35
N PHE A 78 -13.96 7.87 -4.53
CA PHE A 78 -12.75 8.70 -4.61
C PHE A 78 -12.39 9.10 -6.05
N GLY A 79 -12.85 8.36 -7.06
CA GLY A 79 -12.69 8.70 -8.47
C GLY A 79 -11.25 9.12 -8.81
N LYS A 80 -11.10 10.34 -9.37
CA LYS A 80 -9.78 10.90 -9.75
C LYS A 80 -8.80 11.13 -8.59
N ASN A 81 -9.28 11.12 -7.36
CA ASN A 81 -8.45 11.27 -6.17
C ASN A 81 -7.91 9.92 -5.66
N LEU A 82 -8.24 8.82 -6.32
CA LEU A 82 -7.70 7.50 -6.03
C LEU A 82 -6.72 7.09 -7.12
N LEU A 83 -5.48 6.81 -6.74
CA LEU A 83 -4.49 6.20 -7.62
C LEU A 83 -4.26 4.76 -7.18
N VAL A 84 -4.42 3.82 -8.09
CA VAL A 84 -4.11 2.41 -7.85
C VAL A 84 -3.03 1.96 -8.82
N PHE A 85 -1.90 1.50 -8.28
CA PHE A 85 -0.83 0.90 -9.07
C PHE A 85 -0.81 -0.60 -8.89
N GLY A 86 -0.53 -1.30 -9.98
CA GLY A 86 -0.33 -2.74 -10.01
C GLY A 86 1.04 -3.11 -10.57
N ALA A 87 1.60 -4.21 -10.10
CA ALA A 87 2.76 -4.84 -10.70
C ALA A 87 2.35 -6.06 -11.52
N LYS A 88 2.70 -6.09 -12.79
CA LYS A 88 2.58 -7.25 -13.68
C LYS A 88 3.86 -8.04 -13.70
N ASP A 89 3.75 -9.35 -13.73
CA ASP A 89 4.85 -10.26 -13.97
C ASP A 89 5.17 -10.39 -15.48
N LYS A 90 6.15 -11.21 -15.82
CA LYS A 90 6.54 -11.49 -17.22
C LYS A 90 5.43 -12.13 -18.07
N PHE A 91 4.39 -12.68 -17.46
CA PHE A 91 3.22 -13.25 -18.13
C PHE A 91 2.04 -12.28 -18.19
N ASN A 92 2.25 -10.99 -17.91
CA ASN A 92 1.23 -9.94 -17.84
C ASN A 92 0.16 -10.15 -16.75
N LYS A 93 0.41 -11.01 -15.76
CA LYS A 93 -0.50 -11.20 -14.62
C LYS A 93 -0.19 -10.22 -13.51
N ILE A 94 -1.24 -9.62 -12.94
CA ILE A 94 -1.10 -8.77 -11.74
C ILE A 94 -0.68 -9.65 -10.56
N CYS A 95 0.41 -9.27 -9.90
CA CYS A 95 0.93 -9.99 -8.74
C CYS A 95 0.90 -9.18 -7.45
N ALA A 96 0.74 -7.88 -7.55
CA ALA A 96 0.56 -6.98 -6.40
C ALA A 96 -0.18 -5.73 -6.83
N ILE A 97 -0.91 -5.11 -5.90
CA ILE A 97 -1.51 -3.78 -6.05
C ILE A 97 -1.26 -2.94 -4.80
N ARG A 98 -1.26 -1.62 -4.99
CA ARG A 98 -1.38 -0.64 -3.93
C ARG A 98 -2.17 0.56 -4.42
N GLY A 99 -3.10 1.05 -3.58
CA GLY A 99 -3.91 2.22 -3.87
C GLY A 99 -3.78 3.26 -2.79
N VAL A 100 -3.79 4.53 -3.20
CA VAL A 100 -3.69 5.69 -2.34
C VAL A 100 -4.76 6.70 -2.67
N ILE A 101 -5.31 7.33 -1.64
CA ILE A 101 -6.23 8.46 -1.77
C ILE A 101 -5.43 9.75 -1.62
N ILE A 102 -5.62 10.68 -2.54
CA ILE A 102 -5.06 12.03 -2.49
C ILE A 102 -6.08 12.96 -1.86
N ARG A 103 -5.67 13.66 -0.81
CA ARG A 103 -6.46 14.68 -0.11
C ARG A 103 -5.62 15.94 0.06
N GLY A 104 -5.80 16.91 -0.83
CA GLY A 104 -4.92 18.08 -0.89
C GLY A 104 -3.48 17.64 -1.19
N ASN A 105 -2.55 17.98 -0.30
CA ASN A 105 -1.14 17.59 -0.41
C ASN A 105 -0.75 16.33 0.38
N LYS A 106 -1.74 15.50 0.76
CA LYS A 106 -1.55 14.29 1.57
C LYS A 106 -2.02 13.04 0.84
N LEU A 107 -1.29 11.93 1.03
CA LEU A 107 -1.71 10.61 0.58
C LEU A 107 -2.09 9.75 1.78
N ASN A 108 -3.11 8.92 1.57
CA ASN A 108 -3.53 7.89 2.53
C ASN A 108 -3.59 6.54 1.84
N ASP A 109 -2.94 5.54 2.43
CA ASP A 109 -2.97 4.15 1.96
C ASP A 109 -4.38 3.56 2.11
N ILE A 110 -4.93 2.96 1.07
CA ILE A 110 -6.26 2.34 1.10
C ILE A 110 -6.23 0.89 0.61
N PHE A 111 -5.58 0.59 -0.52
CA PHE A 111 -5.47 -0.75 -1.03
C PHE A 111 -4.04 -1.28 -0.90
N ALA A 112 -3.90 -2.52 -0.44
CA ALA A 112 -2.63 -3.23 -0.43
C ALA A 112 -2.87 -4.74 -0.49
N ALA A 113 -2.63 -5.34 -1.63
CA ALA A 113 -2.73 -6.78 -1.80
C ALA A 113 -1.59 -7.33 -2.65
N THR A 114 -1.15 -8.54 -2.34
CA THR A 114 -0.08 -9.21 -3.07
C THR A 114 -0.25 -10.73 -3.00
N ASN A 115 -0.07 -11.41 -4.12
CA ASN A 115 -0.08 -12.86 -4.20
C ASN A 115 1.30 -13.46 -3.83
N LYS A 116 1.46 -14.77 -3.96
CA LYS A 116 2.70 -15.47 -3.61
C LYS A 116 3.89 -14.97 -4.45
N PHE A 117 3.72 -14.81 -5.76
CA PHE A 117 4.77 -14.32 -6.65
C PHE A 117 5.15 -12.87 -6.32
N GLY A 118 4.17 -11.99 -6.12
CA GLY A 118 4.41 -10.59 -5.77
C GLY A 118 5.20 -10.44 -4.46
N ARG A 119 4.98 -11.32 -3.48
CA ARG A 119 5.81 -11.36 -2.26
C ARG A 119 7.24 -11.79 -2.54
N LEU A 120 7.43 -12.87 -3.30
CA LEU A 120 8.76 -13.40 -3.65
C LEU A 120 9.58 -12.40 -4.47
N SER A 121 8.93 -11.67 -5.39
CA SER A 121 9.56 -10.65 -6.23
C SER A 121 9.69 -9.29 -5.57
N CYS A 122 9.22 -9.12 -4.32
CA CYS A 122 9.19 -7.84 -3.62
C CYS A 122 8.39 -6.74 -4.37
N ALA A 123 7.34 -7.11 -5.12
CA ALA A 123 6.57 -6.20 -5.97
C ALA A 123 6.00 -4.99 -5.22
N SER A 124 5.58 -5.17 -3.96
CA SER A 124 5.07 -4.07 -3.12
C SER A 124 6.11 -2.95 -2.88
N HIS A 125 7.41 -3.29 -2.86
CA HIS A 125 8.47 -2.28 -2.71
C HIS A 125 8.57 -1.42 -3.97
N LEU A 126 8.51 -2.04 -5.15
CA LEU A 126 8.56 -1.31 -6.41
C LEU A 126 7.33 -0.43 -6.62
N ILE A 127 6.12 -0.95 -6.31
CA ILE A 127 4.89 -0.15 -6.40
C ILE A 127 4.98 1.06 -5.46
N LEU A 128 5.37 0.84 -4.19
CA LEU A 128 5.45 1.94 -3.22
C LEU A 128 6.49 2.98 -3.63
N TYR A 129 7.63 2.55 -4.17
CA TYR A 129 8.64 3.44 -4.73
C TYR A 129 8.07 4.31 -5.86
N LYS A 130 7.28 3.71 -6.78
CA LYS A 130 6.62 4.44 -7.86
C LYS A 130 5.53 5.39 -7.36
N ILE A 131 4.83 5.03 -6.28
CA ILE A 131 3.89 5.94 -5.63
C ILE A 131 4.64 7.15 -5.04
N PHE A 132 5.81 6.97 -4.45
CA PHE A 132 6.61 8.09 -3.94
C PHE A 132 7.03 9.05 -5.07
N GLU A 133 7.52 8.53 -6.21
CA GLU A 133 7.83 9.35 -7.38
C GLU A 133 6.60 10.16 -7.81
N LYS A 134 5.48 9.47 -8.03
CA LYS A 134 4.23 10.12 -8.49
C LYS A 134 3.68 11.13 -7.48
N ALA A 135 3.77 10.84 -6.19
CA ALA A 135 3.29 11.73 -5.13
C ALA A 135 4.05 13.05 -5.09
N ILE A 136 5.36 13.00 -5.24
CA ILE A 136 6.22 14.19 -5.27
C ILE A 136 5.94 15.00 -6.54
N ASP A 137 5.80 14.35 -7.70
CA ASP A 137 5.43 15.00 -8.96
C ASP A 137 4.07 15.74 -8.86
N LEU A 138 3.15 15.21 -8.03
CA LEU A 138 1.85 15.82 -7.76
C LEU A 138 1.89 16.89 -6.65
N GLY A 139 3.06 17.20 -6.09
CA GLY A 139 3.21 18.18 -5.02
C GLY A 139 2.70 17.71 -3.66
N CYS A 140 2.56 16.40 -3.45
CA CYS A 140 2.21 15.87 -2.14
C CYS A 140 3.38 15.98 -1.17
N LEU A 141 3.09 16.34 0.07
CA LEU A 141 4.08 16.58 1.13
C LEU A 141 4.10 15.50 2.20
N GLU A 142 3.00 14.76 2.34
CA GLU A 142 2.85 13.77 3.41
C GLU A 142 2.23 12.48 2.87
N TYR A 143 2.65 11.36 3.43
CA TYR A 143 2.04 10.06 3.15
C TYR A 143 1.78 9.28 4.45
N ASP A 144 0.51 9.07 4.76
CA ASP A 144 0.05 8.15 5.80
C ASP A 144 -0.01 6.73 5.23
N LEU A 145 0.97 5.90 5.59
CA LEU A 145 1.02 4.48 5.23
C LEU A 145 0.00 3.62 6.00
N SER A 146 -0.90 4.26 6.76
CA SER A 146 -1.94 3.60 7.54
C SER A 146 -1.40 2.74 8.71
N ASN A 147 -2.29 2.04 9.37
CA ASN A 147 -2.02 1.33 10.61
C ASN A 147 -0.95 0.24 10.48
N VAL A 148 -0.20 0.04 11.55
CA VAL A 148 0.75 -1.06 11.74
C VAL A 148 0.52 -1.70 13.10
N ASP A 149 0.63 -3.03 13.13
CA ASP A 149 0.57 -3.82 14.36
C ASP A 149 1.68 -4.87 14.31
N PRO A 150 2.80 -4.63 15.00
CA PRO A 150 3.93 -5.56 14.97
C PRO A 150 3.59 -6.93 15.59
N ALA A 151 2.61 -6.98 16.51
CA ALA A 151 2.18 -8.24 17.12
C ALA A 151 1.34 -9.10 16.15
N LYS A 152 0.55 -8.45 15.28
CA LYS A 152 -0.30 -9.16 14.30
C LYS A 152 0.42 -9.42 12.98
N SER A 153 1.29 -8.51 12.53
CA SER A 153 1.93 -8.61 11.23
C SER A 153 3.31 -7.95 11.20
N ILE A 154 4.31 -8.65 11.72
CA ILE A 154 5.70 -8.16 11.74
C ILE A 154 6.22 -7.84 10.32
N GLY A 155 5.79 -8.58 9.29
CA GLY A 155 6.20 -8.32 7.91
C GLY A 155 5.68 -6.98 7.37
N VAL A 156 4.43 -6.62 7.66
CA VAL A 156 3.84 -5.32 7.28
C VAL A 156 4.51 -4.19 8.07
N TYR A 157 4.73 -4.41 9.37
CA TYR A 157 5.45 -3.44 10.20
C TYR A 157 6.85 -3.16 9.65
N ASN A 158 7.65 -4.19 9.39
CA ASN A 158 9.01 -4.03 8.87
C ASN A 158 9.03 -3.39 7.48
N PHE A 159 8.06 -3.71 6.63
CA PHE A 159 7.91 -3.10 5.31
C PHE A 159 7.67 -1.59 5.43
N LYS A 160 6.71 -1.16 6.25
CA LYS A 160 6.38 0.26 6.43
C LYS A 160 7.48 1.01 7.19
N LYS A 161 7.97 0.47 8.29
CA LYS A 161 9.10 1.05 9.05
C LYS A 161 10.35 1.20 8.17
N GLY A 162 10.58 0.23 7.29
CA GLY A 162 11.75 0.22 6.41
C GLY A 162 11.81 1.37 5.41
N THR A 163 10.72 2.10 5.20
CA THR A 163 10.68 3.34 4.39
C THR A 163 11.37 4.51 5.09
N GLY A 164 11.70 4.39 6.37
CA GLY A 164 12.23 5.49 7.19
C GLY A 164 11.17 6.45 7.71
N GLY A 165 9.89 6.11 7.56
CA GLY A 165 8.80 6.91 8.10
C GLY A 165 8.74 6.90 9.62
N GLU A 166 8.18 7.96 10.18
CA GLU A 166 7.95 8.11 11.61
C GLU A 166 6.80 7.20 12.06
N ILE A 167 6.99 6.51 13.19
CA ILE A 167 5.95 5.69 13.80
C ILE A 167 5.25 6.54 14.86
N ILE A 168 3.99 6.87 14.59
CA ILE A 168 3.16 7.69 15.48
C ILE A 168 2.18 6.79 16.21
N LYS A 169 2.14 6.91 17.54
CA LYS A 169 1.11 6.29 18.37
C LYS A 169 -0.17 7.12 18.26
N THR A 170 -1.27 6.48 17.88
CA THR A 170 -2.59 7.10 17.83
C THR A 170 -3.37 6.81 19.12
N LEU A 171 -4.36 7.64 19.42
CA LEU A 171 -5.26 7.42 20.57
C LEU A 171 -6.16 6.18 20.41
N GLY A 172 -6.20 5.59 19.21
CA GLY A 172 -7.07 4.49 18.85
C GLY A 172 -8.28 4.95 18.02
N GLU A 173 -9.21 4.04 17.82
CA GLU A 173 -10.48 4.33 17.16
C GLU A 173 -11.54 4.53 18.24
N PHE A 174 -12.26 5.64 18.14
CA PHE A 174 -13.40 5.94 18.99
C PHE A 174 -14.67 5.82 18.14
N GLU A 175 -15.61 5.05 18.60
CA GLU A 175 -16.93 4.96 18.02
C GLU A 175 -17.91 5.73 18.92
N TRP A 176 -18.64 6.65 18.33
CA TRP A 176 -19.71 7.34 19.00
C TRP A 176 -21.04 6.86 18.41
N SER A 177 -21.90 6.30 19.25
CA SER A 177 -23.24 5.89 18.85
C SER A 177 -24.28 6.65 19.68
N ASN A 178 -25.26 7.26 19.03
CA ASN A 178 -26.50 7.67 19.68
C ASN A 178 -27.33 6.40 19.90
N SER A 179 -27.28 5.86 21.11
CA SER A 179 -28.28 4.90 21.53
C SER A 179 -29.56 5.69 21.90
N ILE A 180 -30.55 5.67 21.03
CA ILE A 180 -31.90 6.06 21.33
C ILE A 180 -32.65 4.81 21.77
#